data_50419a78d09864d56ff59377c0262995
#
_entry.id   50419a78d09864d56ff59377c0262995
#
_cell.length_a   1.000
_cell.length_b   1.000
_cell.length_c   1.000
_cell.angle_alpha   90.00
_cell.angle_beta   90.00
_cell.angle_gamma   90.00
#
_symmetry.space_group_name_H-M   'P 1'
#
loop_
_entity.id
_entity.type
_entity.pdbx_description
1 polymer ?
#
loop_
_entity_poly.entity_id
_entity_poly.type
_entity_poly.pdbx_seq_one_letter_code
_entity_poly.pdbx_strand_id
1 'polypeptide(L)'
;MQSLKFVALDEEDLAIISTHLQDATVKVADVLWRPQEKRLVIGLDRFDWLSAEGDKPEFRRCRAALRFERVAACKCKQVNPAGKAAVLNLLAVEFEPTDTPGGVVKLLFSGGGVLRLEVECLEAELADLGPTWTVDMRPAHVADVLDARG
;
A
#
# COMPACT_ATOMS: atom_id res chain seq x y z
N MET A 1 -1.44 -4.91 20.38
CA MET A 1 -0.88 -4.34 19.15
C MET A 1 -1.16 -2.85 19.11
N GLN A 2 -0.14 -2.04 18.85
CA GLN A 2 -0.33 -0.60 18.70
C GLN A 2 -0.86 -0.29 17.29
N SER A 3 -1.85 0.60 17.22
CA SER A 3 -2.34 1.12 15.96
C SER A 3 -1.32 2.07 15.35
N LEU A 4 -1.05 1.91 14.07
CA LEU A 4 -0.18 2.81 13.33
C LEU A 4 -0.98 3.96 12.74
N LYS A 5 -0.37 5.15 12.76
CA LYS A 5 -0.82 6.30 12.01
C LYS A 5 0.39 7.09 11.56
N PHE A 6 0.63 7.10 10.25
CA PHE A 6 1.74 7.81 9.63
C PHE A 6 1.25 8.80 8.61
N VAL A 7 1.82 10.00 8.65
CA VAL A 7 1.61 11.01 7.61
C VAL A 7 2.90 11.16 6.83
N ALA A 8 2.80 11.17 5.51
CA ALA A 8 3.94 11.35 4.62
C ALA A 8 3.76 12.62 3.80
N LEU A 9 4.72 13.54 3.91
CA LEU A 9 4.76 14.78 3.14
C LEU A 9 5.98 14.86 2.23
N ASP A 10 6.87 13.89 2.33
CA ASP A 10 8.07 13.78 1.51
C ASP A 10 8.38 12.33 1.15
N GLU A 11 9.37 12.13 0.30
CA GLU A 11 9.77 10.83 -0.20
C GLU A 11 10.26 9.89 0.91
N GLU A 12 10.98 10.42 1.89
CA GLU A 12 11.51 9.62 3.02
C GLU A 12 10.37 9.08 3.87
N ASP A 13 9.39 9.91 4.18
CA ASP A 13 8.21 9.50 4.95
C ASP A 13 7.41 8.44 4.19
N LEU A 14 7.27 8.60 2.88
CA LEU A 14 6.54 7.63 2.06
C LEU A 14 7.27 6.28 2.02
N ALA A 15 8.59 6.29 2.03
CA ALA A 15 9.38 5.06 2.08
C ALA A 15 9.10 4.27 3.37
N ILE A 16 8.89 4.96 4.49
CA ILE A 16 8.50 4.33 5.76
C ILE A 16 7.13 3.67 5.61
N ILE A 17 6.16 4.40 5.06
CA ILE A 17 4.82 3.85 4.80
C ILE A 17 4.93 2.62 3.89
N SER A 18 5.71 2.70 2.83
CA SER A 18 5.91 1.59 1.89
C SER A 18 6.43 0.33 2.57
N THR A 19 7.33 0.48 3.53
CA THR A 19 7.87 -0.64 4.31
C THR A 19 6.76 -1.37 5.08
N HIS A 20 5.84 -0.63 5.68
CA HIS A 20 4.70 -1.22 6.41
C HIS A 20 3.67 -1.84 5.47
N LEU A 21 3.65 -1.46 4.22
CA LEU A 21 2.67 -1.94 3.24
C LEU A 21 3.17 -3.08 2.37
N GLN A 22 4.41 -3.52 2.55
CA GLN A 22 4.96 -4.63 1.80
C GLN A 22 4.08 -5.88 1.96
N ASP A 23 3.65 -6.46 0.86
CA ASP A 23 2.76 -7.63 0.80
C ASP A 23 1.36 -7.41 1.38
N ALA A 24 0.92 -6.16 1.48
CA ALA A 24 -0.47 -5.87 1.82
C ALA A 24 -1.40 -6.38 0.70
N THR A 25 -2.57 -6.88 1.08
CA THR A 25 -3.58 -7.31 0.12
C THR A 25 -4.60 -6.20 -0.08
N VAL A 26 -4.94 -5.94 -1.34
CA VAL A 26 -5.85 -4.87 -1.74
C VAL A 26 -6.92 -5.47 -2.66
N LYS A 27 -8.19 -5.34 -2.29
CA LYS A 27 -9.29 -5.65 -3.22
C LYS A 27 -9.50 -4.47 -4.14
N VAL A 28 -9.69 -4.72 -5.41
CA VAL A 28 -9.99 -3.65 -6.38
C VAL A 28 -11.21 -2.83 -5.95
N ALA A 29 -12.22 -3.50 -5.36
CA ALA A 29 -13.41 -2.83 -4.84
C ALA A 29 -13.14 -1.80 -3.74
N ASP A 30 -11.99 -1.92 -3.05
CA ASP A 30 -11.61 -1.05 -1.94
C ASP A 30 -10.69 0.09 -2.38
N VAL A 31 -10.47 0.25 -3.67
CA VAL A 31 -9.75 1.39 -4.25
C VAL A 31 -10.80 2.44 -4.64
N LEU A 32 -10.84 3.55 -3.91
CA LEU A 32 -11.86 4.58 -4.06
C LEU A 32 -11.23 5.85 -4.61
N TRP A 33 -11.43 6.09 -5.91
CA TRP A 33 -11.00 7.31 -6.57
C TRP A 33 -12.11 8.37 -6.55
N ARG A 34 -11.81 9.52 -5.97
CA ARG A 34 -12.76 10.64 -5.84
C ARG A 34 -12.16 11.88 -6.51
N PRO A 35 -12.33 12.01 -7.83
CA PRO A 35 -11.67 13.09 -8.59
C PRO A 35 -12.11 14.49 -8.19
N GLN A 36 -13.35 14.67 -7.80
CA GLN A 36 -13.84 15.99 -7.38
C GLN A 36 -13.19 16.46 -6.08
N GLU A 37 -12.83 15.54 -5.21
CA GLU A 37 -12.14 15.82 -3.94
C GLU A 37 -10.62 15.73 -4.09
N LYS A 38 -10.13 15.34 -5.27
CA LYS A 38 -8.71 15.07 -5.53
C LYS A 38 -8.14 14.09 -4.51
N ARG A 39 -8.88 13.02 -4.23
CA ARG A 39 -8.56 12.07 -3.16
C ARG A 39 -8.65 10.64 -3.66
N LEU A 40 -7.65 9.85 -3.29
CA LEU A 40 -7.67 8.40 -3.45
C LEU A 40 -7.59 7.76 -2.08
N VAL A 41 -8.51 6.84 -1.77
CA VAL A 41 -8.50 6.07 -0.52
C VAL A 41 -8.46 4.59 -0.88
N ILE A 42 -7.55 3.86 -0.26
CA ILE A 42 -7.39 2.42 -0.47
C ILE A 42 -7.56 1.72 0.87
N GLY A 43 -8.59 0.89 0.98
CA GLY A 43 -8.72 -0.05 2.10
C GLY A 43 -7.86 -1.26 1.80
N LEU A 44 -7.09 -1.72 2.78
CA LEU A 44 -6.17 -2.83 2.60
C LEU A 44 -5.96 -3.62 3.89
N ASP A 45 -5.39 -4.79 3.74
CA ASP A 45 -5.00 -5.65 4.86
C ASP A 45 -3.48 -5.74 4.84
N ARG A 46 -2.83 -4.99 5.75
CA ARG A 46 -1.38 -5.01 5.86
C ARG A 46 -0.89 -6.11 6.78
N PHE A 47 0.28 -6.64 6.50
CA PHE A 47 0.96 -7.55 7.42
C PHE A 47 1.67 -6.73 8.51
N ASP A 48 1.61 -7.21 9.75
CA ASP A 48 2.29 -6.56 10.88
C ASP A 48 3.74 -7.05 10.96
N TRP A 49 4.62 -6.38 10.23
CA TRP A 49 6.03 -6.75 10.14
C TRP A 49 6.76 -6.57 11.48
N LEU A 50 6.36 -5.59 12.29
CA LEU A 50 7.01 -5.34 13.59
C LEU A 50 6.78 -6.48 14.56
N SER A 51 5.57 -7.02 14.65
CA SER A 51 5.25 -8.14 15.52
C SER A 51 5.92 -9.44 15.07
N ALA A 52 6.25 -9.57 13.78
CA ALA A 52 6.89 -10.76 13.24
C ALA A 52 8.40 -10.82 13.53
N GLU A 53 9.03 -9.73 13.94
CA GLU A 53 10.48 -9.61 14.12
C GLU A 53 10.96 -9.73 15.55
N GLY A 54 10.09 -9.88 16.53
CA GLY A 54 10.46 -9.94 17.94
C GLY A 54 10.95 -11.32 18.39
N ASP A 55 11.33 -11.43 19.69
CA ASP A 55 11.75 -12.68 20.33
C ASP A 55 10.63 -13.73 20.35
N LYS A 56 9.38 -13.25 20.36
CA LYS A 56 8.19 -14.09 20.26
C LYS A 56 7.40 -13.63 19.04
N PRO A 57 7.79 -14.07 17.84
CA PRO A 57 7.15 -13.56 16.62
C PRO A 57 5.67 -13.95 16.56
N GLU A 58 4.84 -12.97 16.25
CA GLU A 58 3.44 -13.17 15.96
C GLU A 58 3.16 -12.72 14.54
N PHE A 59 2.41 -13.53 13.81
CA PHE A 59 2.03 -13.21 12.44
C PHE A 59 0.59 -12.69 12.44
N ARG A 60 0.45 -11.41 12.17
CA ARG A 60 -0.84 -10.73 12.19
C ARG A 60 -1.04 -9.89 10.94
N ARG A 61 -2.29 -9.75 10.56
CA ARG A 61 -2.70 -8.74 9.59
C ARG A 61 -3.64 -7.77 10.27
N CYS A 62 -3.66 -6.53 9.77
CA CYS A 62 -4.61 -5.55 10.26
C CYS A 62 -5.21 -4.76 9.09
N ARG A 63 -6.47 -4.39 9.27
CA ARG A 63 -7.18 -3.55 8.33
C ARG A 63 -6.68 -2.11 8.47
N ALA A 64 -6.33 -1.49 7.34
CA ALA A 64 -5.81 -0.14 7.32
C ALA A 64 -6.36 0.62 6.12
N ALA A 65 -6.24 1.92 6.16
CA ALA A 65 -6.56 2.80 5.04
C ALA A 65 -5.32 3.60 4.64
N LEU A 66 -5.04 3.63 3.36
CA LEU A 66 -4.02 4.47 2.76
C LEU A 66 -4.72 5.56 1.96
N ARG A 67 -4.47 6.82 2.31
CA ARG A 67 -5.13 7.96 1.68
C ARG A 67 -4.08 8.87 1.05
N PHE A 68 -4.38 9.30 -0.18
CA PHE A 68 -3.61 10.33 -0.87
C PHE A 68 -4.52 11.53 -1.14
N GLU A 69 -4.05 12.71 -0.77
CA GLU A 69 -4.69 13.98 -1.07
C GLU A 69 -3.99 14.65 -2.26
N ARG A 70 -4.60 15.69 -2.81
CA ARG A 70 -4.02 16.48 -3.90
C ARG A 70 -3.74 15.68 -5.16
N VAL A 71 -4.55 14.65 -5.40
CA VAL A 71 -4.40 13.79 -6.58
C VAL A 71 -5.14 14.41 -7.76
N ALA A 72 -4.39 14.84 -8.77
CA ALA A 72 -4.97 15.46 -9.98
C ALA A 72 -5.45 14.42 -10.98
N ALA A 73 -4.80 13.25 -11.03
CA ALA A 73 -5.18 12.17 -11.95
C ALA A 73 -4.78 10.82 -11.38
N CYS A 74 -5.57 9.81 -11.70
CA CYS A 74 -5.34 8.43 -11.30
C CYS A 74 -5.43 7.55 -12.55
N LYS A 75 -4.36 6.81 -12.85
CA LYS A 75 -4.30 5.91 -14.01
C LYS A 75 -3.85 4.54 -13.56
N CYS A 76 -4.34 3.50 -14.20
CA CYS A 76 -3.91 2.14 -13.89
C CYS A 76 -3.38 1.44 -15.14
N LYS A 77 -2.43 0.53 -14.91
CA LYS A 77 -1.82 -0.32 -15.92
C LYS A 77 -1.84 -1.74 -15.40
N GLN A 78 -2.33 -2.68 -16.21
CA GLN A 78 -2.44 -4.10 -15.84
C GLN A 78 -3.26 -4.33 -14.57
N VAL A 79 -4.16 -3.41 -14.25
CA VAL A 79 -5.18 -3.55 -13.22
C VAL A 79 -6.52 -3.26 -13.89
N ASN A 80 -7.47 -4.18 -13.77
CA ASN A 80 -8.80 -3.99 -14.32
C ASN A 80 -9.72 -3.34 -13.27
N PRO A 81 -10.06 -2.04 -13.41
CA PRO A 81 -10.91 -1.38 -12.41
C PRO A 81 -12.34 -1.94 -12.36
N ALA A 82 -12.78 -2.64 -13.40
CA ALA A 82 -14.08 -3.30 -13.42
C ALA A 82 -14.07 -4.65 -12.70
N GLY A 83 -12.88 -5.24 -12.49
CA GLY A 83 -12.74 -6.53 -11.80
C GLY A 83 -12.75 -6.38 -10.28
N LYS A 84 -13.87 -5.96 -9.71
CA LYS A 84 -14.00 -5.59 -8.29
C LYS A 84 -13.65 -6.69 -7.30
N ALA A 85 -13.83 -7.95 -7.69
CA ALA A 85 -13.53 -9.09 -6.82
C ALA A 85 -12.04 -9.46 -6.80
N ALA A 86 -11.24 -8.91 -7.70
CA ALA A 86 -9.82 -9.22 -7.77
C ALA A 86 -9.09 -8.70 -6.53
N VAL A 87 -8.13 -9.49 -6.06
CA VAL A 87 -7.25 -9.14 -4.93
C VAL A 87 -5.84 -8.93 -5.48
N LEU A 88 -5.28 -7.78 -5.15
CA LEU A 88 -3.94 -7.40 -5.57
C LEU A 88 -2.98 -7.53 -4.39
N ASN A 89 -1.72 -7.82 -4.66
CA ASN A 89 -0.68 -7.85 -3.65
C ASN A 89 0.24 -6.65 -3.86
N LEU A 90 0.27 -5.75 -2.88
CA LEU A 90 1.06 -4.52 -2.96
C LEU A 90 2.51 -4.81 -2.62
N LEU A 91 3.43 -4.43 -3.50
CA LEU A 91 4.86 -4.62 -3.30
C LEU A 91 5.55 -3.37 -2.77
N ALA A 92 5.21 -2.21 -3.31
CA ALA A 92 5.87 -0.97 -2.93
C ALA A 92 5.02 0.24 -3.30
N VAL A 93 5.27 1.34 -2.60
CA VAL A 93 4.73 2.66 -2.91
C VAL A 93 5.92 3.60 -3.08
N GLU A 94 6.00 4.26 -4.22
CA GLU A 94 7.14 5.10 -4.58
C GLU A 94 6.67 6.50 -5.00
N PHE A 95 7.50 7.51 -4.77
CA PHE A 95 7.25 8.87 -5.22
C PHE A 95 8.40 9.35 -6.09
N GLU A 96 8.06 9.87 -7.26
CA GLU A 96 9.02 10.47 -8.18
C GLU A 96 8.66 11.95 -8.35
N PRO A 97 9.49 12.88 -7.84
CA PRO A 97 9.26 14.31 -8.07
C PRO A 97 9.34 14.62 -9.57
N THR A 98 8.44 15.48 -10.05
CA THR A 98 8.43 15.95 -11.43
C THR A 98 8.53 17.47 -11.43
N ASP A 99 7.39 18.15 -11.38
CA ASP A 99 7.33 19.62 -11.34
C ASP A 99 7.10 20.02 -9.88
N THR A 100 8.20 20.20 -9.12
CA THR A 100 8.19 20.42 -7.66
C THR A 100 7.24 21.57 -7.28
N PRO A 101 6.32 21.38 -6.27
CA PRO A 101 6.23 20.27 -5.33
C PRO A 101 5.46 19.05 -5.83
N GLY A 102 5.05 19.04 -7.07
CA GLY A 102 4.31 17.94 -7.69
C GLY A 102 5.18 16.74 -8.03
N GLY A 103 4.52 15.66 -8.37
CA GLY A 103 5.19 14.43 -8.77
C GLY A 103 4.21 13.31 -9.07
N VAL A 104 4.74 12.10 -9.10
CA VAL A 104 3.99 10.89 -9.41
C VAL A 104 4.18 9.88 -8.30
N VAL A 105 3.07 9.42 -7.72
CA VAL A 105 3.07 8.28 -6.80
C VAL A 105 2.76 7.03 -7.62
N LYS A 106 3.55 5.98 -7.42
CA LYS A 106 3.30 4.69 -8.05
C LYS A 106 3.07 3.64 -6.99
N LEU A 107 1.94 2.94 -7.07
CA LEU A 107 1.69 1.76 -6.27
C LEU A 107 1.96 0.56 -7.16
N LEU A 108 2.94 -0.24 -6.79
CA LEU A 108 3.42 -1.37 -7.57
C LEU A 108 2.85 -2.66 -6.99
N PHE A 109 2.17 -3.43 -7.83
CA PHE A 109 1.55 -4.70 -7.43
C PHE A 109 2.28 -5.88 -8.06
N SER A 110 2.18 -7.03 -7.43
CA SER A 110 2.66 -8.27 -8.03
C SER A 110 1.95 -8.53 -9.36
N GLY A 111 2.64 -9.16 -10.31
CA GLY A 111 2.08 -9.41 -11.64
C GLY A 111 2.16 -8.22 -12.59
N GLY A 112 2.84 -7.15 -12.21
CA GLY A 112 3.08 -5.99 -13.07
C GLY A 112 2.01 -4.91 -13.03
N GLY A 113 0.99 -5.04 -12.18
CA GLY A 113 -0.03 -4.00 -12.02
C GLY A 113 0.56 -2.74 -11.40
N VAL A 114 0.15 -1.58 -11.90
CA VAL A 114 0.59 -0.28 -11.39
C VAL A 114 -0.61 0.66 -11.27
N LEU A 115 -0.71 1.33 -10.16
CA LEU A 115 -1.60 2.47 -9.98
C LEU A 115 -0.74 3.72 -9.92
N ARG A 116 -0.98 4.65 -10.84
CA ARG A 116 -0.19 5.86 -11.00
C ARG A 116 -1.01 7.07 -10.64
N LEU A 117 -0.54 7.85 -9.67
CA LEU A 117 -1.19 9.06 -9.20
C LEU A 117 -0.35 10.27 -9.56
N GLU A 118 -0.93 11.21 -10.29
CA GLU A 118 -0.32 12.52 -10.51
C GLU A 118 -0.76 13.41 -9.36
N VAL A 119 0.17 13.88 -8.54
CA VAL A 119 -0.14 14.68 -7.35
C VAL A 119 0.41 16.10 -7.48
N GLU A 120 -0.35 17.07 -6.96
CA GLU A 120 0.08 18.46 -6.90
C GLU A 120 1.21 18.65 -5.89
N CYS A 121 1.18 17.85 -4.82
CA CYS A 121 2.24 17.64 -3.85
C CYS A 121 2.00 16.32 -3.15
N LEU A 122 3.03 15.78 -2.50
CA LEU A 122 2.88 14.53 -1.76
C LEU A 122 2.21 14.79 -0.41
N GLU A 123 1.03 14.21 -0.23
CA GLU A 123 0.29 14.25 1.04
C GLU A 123 -0.43 12.91 1.19
N ALA A 124 0.10 12.06 2.05
CA ALA A 124 -0.41 10.70 2.26
C ALA A 124 -0.55 10.40 3.74
N GLU A 125 -1.47 9.50 4.07
CA GLU A 125 -1.67 9.01 5.42
C GLU A 125 -1.97 7.52 5.38
N LEU A 126 -1.29 6.76 6.25
CA LEU A 126 -1.60 5.37 6.54
C LEU A 126 -2.15 5.31 7.96
N ALA A 127 -3.35 4.76 8.12
CA ALA A 127 -3.98 4.62 9.44
C ALA A 127 -4.59 3.23 9.60
N ASP A 128 -4.26 2.57 10.70
CA ASP A 128 -4.92 1.33 11.08
C ASP A 128 -6.35 1.61 11.51
N LEU A 129 -7.27 0.71 11.14
CA LEU A 129 -8.69 0.90 11.36
C LEU A 129 -9.23 0.09 12.57
N GLY A 130 -8.37 -0.65 13.26
CA GLY A 130 -8.72 -1.40 14.45
C GLY A 130 -8.75 -2.92 14.28
N PRO A 131 -9.48 -3.50 13.30
CA PRO A 131 -9.52 -4.96 13.16
C PRO A 131 -8.14 -5.56 12.90
N THR A 132 -7.78 -6.56 13.69
CA THR A 132 -6.55 -7.35 13.55
C THR A 132 -6.88 -8.82 13.70
N TRP A 133 -6.08 -9.69 13.10
CA TRP A 133 -6.23 -11.14 13.22
C TRP A 133 -4.89 -11.84 13.03
N THR A 134 -4.77 -13.01 13.64
CA THR A 134 -3.57 -13.82 13.47
C THR A 134 -3.62 -14.60 12.16
N VAL A 135 -2.45 -14.83 11.58
CA VAL A 135 -2.29 -15.65 10.38
C VAL A 135 -1.23 -16.70 10.63
N ASP A 136 -1.28 -17.80 9.87
CA ASP A 136 -0.39 -18.94 10.11
C ASP A 136 1.00 -18.73 9.53
N MET A 137 1.11 -17.89 8.51
CA MET A 137 2.35 -17.73 7.75
C MET A 137 2.68 -16.29 7.50
N ARG A 138 3.99 -16.00 7.52
CA ARG A 138 4.55 -14.75 7.04
C ARG A 138 4.42 -14.70 5.50
N PRO A 139 4.09 -13.53 4.90
CA PRO A 139 4.11 -13.41 3.45
C PRO A 139 5.49 -13.69 2.88
N ALA A 140 5.53 -14.35 1.71
CA ALA A 140 6.77 -14.64 1.01
C ALA A 140 6.69 -14.09 -0.41
N HIS A 141 7.80 -13.51 -0.88
CA HIS A 141 7.94 -13.12 -2.28
C HIS A 141 8.23 -14.34 -3.14
N VAL A 142 7.95 -14.24 -4.44
CA VAL A 142 8.26 -15.31 -5.38
C VAL A 142 9.73 -15.69 -5.32
N ALA A 143 10.63 -14.72 -5.19
CA ALA A 143 12.06 -14.97 -5.05
C ALA A 143 12.40 -15.78 -3.79
N ASP A 144 11.76 -15.49 -2.66
CA ASP A 144 11.95 -16.23 -1.41
C ASP A 144 11.47 -17.67 -1.53
N VAL A 145 10.35 -17.87 -2.21
CA VAL A 145 9.81 -19.22 -2.47
C VAL A 145 10.75 -20.02 -3.34
N LEU A 146 11.33 -19.41 -4.36
CA LEU A 146 12.31 -20.07 -5.24
C LEU A 146 13.59 -20.43 -4.48
N ASP A 147 14.07 -19.55 -3.63
CA ASP A 147 15.26 -19.80 -2.79
C ASP A 147 15.02 -20.96 -1.82
N ALA A 148 13.82 -21.02 -1.24
CA ALA A 148 13.46 -22.12 -0.33
C ALA A 148 13.40 -23.48 -1.03
N ARG A 149 13.22 -23.52 -2.35
CA ARG A 149 13.20 -24.75 -3.15
C ARG A 149 14.58 -25.15 -3.67
N GLY A 150 15.48 -24.19 -3.70
CA GLY A 150 16.85 -24.40 -4.12
C GLY A 150 17.68 -25.02 -3.01
#